data_354a3e167f3243c180ef2d7e56b55bdd
#
_entry.id   354a3e167f3243c180ef2d7e56b55bdd
#
_cell.length_a   1.000
_cell.length_b   1.000
_cell.length_c   1.000
_cell.angle_alpha   90.00
_cell.angle_beta   90.00
_cell.angle_gamma   90.00
#
_symmetry.space_group_name_H-M   'P 1'
#
loop_
_entity.id
_entity.type
_entity.pdbx_description
1 polymer ?
#
loop_
_entity_poly.entity_id
_entity_poly.type
_entity_poly.pdbx_seq_one_letter_code
_entity_poly.pdbx_strand_id
1 'polypeptide(L)'
;MKKEIASYKLGQFVDFKGVERLVVACAVSMPVKEGLTATWNIPGVEDSFEIVRAISIGIAVYNPEDEFNLTLGKEQAYKKALAGDPCWFIGKGGVVTKECIDALLTEKIDHFTKNPEIVIKDYNANKAKYEEIQKEKEYIQNASPEEQAILTLMSKGVDVQGVLDKTKTLVDAVENGSKLVD
;
A
#
# COMPACT_ATOMS: atom_id res chain seq x y z
N MET A 1 -21.20 -12.11 10.97
CA MET A 1 -19.87 -11.52 10.66
C MET A 1 -19.56 -10.45 11.71
N LYS A 2 -18.47 -10.58 12.45
CA LYS A 2 -18.02 -9.56 13.41
C LYS A 2 -17.50 -8.36 12.59
N LYS A 3 -18.07 -7.19 12.85
CA LYS A 3 -17.81 -5.97 12.07
C LYS A 3 -16.36 -5.48 12.30
N GLU A 4 -15.71 -5.03 11.25
CA GLU A 4 -14.48 -4.26 11.29
C GLU A 4 -14.75 -2.92 12.00
N ILE A 5 -13.80 -2.49 12.83
CA ILE A 5 -13.89 -1.24 13.59
C ILE A 5 -12.65 -0.42 13.27
N ALA A 6 -12.86 0.81 12.76
CA ALA A 6 -11.80 1.75 12.51
C ALA A 6 -11.86 2.92 13.50
N SER A 7 -10.69 3.30 14.02
CA SER A 7 -10.51 4.47 14.89
C SER A 7 -9.42 5.36 14.32
N TYR A 8 -9.58 6.67 14.46
CA TYR A 8 -8.67 7.66 13.88
C TYR A 8 -8.14 8.63 14.94
N LYS A 9 -6.90 9.05 14.78
CA LYS A 9 -6.27 10.10 15.57
C LYS A 9 -5.54 11.07 14.65
N LEU A 10 -5.75 12.36 14.89
CA LEU A 10 -4.96 13.43 14.27
C LEU A 10 -3.81 13.77 15.21
N GLY A 11 -2.62 13.95 14.64
CA GLY A 11 -1.42 14.38 15.34
C GLY A 11 -0.58 15.29 14.47
N GLN A 12 0.50 15.77 15.06
CA GLN A 12 1.50 16.59 14.37
C GLN A 12 2.90 16.26 14.89
N PHE A 13 3.91 16.47 14.08
CA PHE A 13 5.31 16.37 14.47
C PHE A 13 6.14 17.36 13.66
N VAL A 14 7.33 17.67 14.15
CA VAL A 14 8.30 18.50 13.42
C VAL A 14 9.31 17.58 12.77
N ASP A 15 9.48 17.69 11.45
CA ASP A 15 10.47 16.90 10.71
C ASP A 15 11.91 17.39 10.96
N PHE A 16 12.90 16.67 10.45
CA PHE A 16 14.32 17.00 10.65
C PHE A 16 14.73 18.33 9.99
N LYS A 17 13.91 18.90 9.10
CA LYS A 17 14.10 20.23 8.51
C LYS A 17 13.43 21.34 9.32
N GLY A 18 12.81 21.01 10.46
CA GLY A 18 12.05 21.95 11.27
C GLY A 18 10.66 22.29 10.73
N VAL A 19 10.17 21.51 9.74
CA VAL A 19 8.84 21.73 9.13
C VAL A 19 7.79 20.94 9.91
N GLU A 20 6.73 21.62 10.32
CA GLU A 20 5.57 21.01 10.98
C GLU A 20 4.78 20.17 9.97
N ARG A 21 4.50 18.91 10.32
CA ARG A 21 3.73 17.98 9.52
C ARG A 21 2.51 17.46 10.25
N LEU A 22 1.38 17.47 9.58
CA LEU A 22 0.16 16.87 10.07
C LEU A 22 0.12 15.38 9.75
N VAL A 23 -0.43 14.60 10.66
CA VAL A 23 -0.50 13.14 10.58
C VAL A 23 -1.91 12.67 10.89
N VAL A 24 -2.44 11.78 10.07
CA VAL A 24 -3.65 11.02 10.40
C VAL A 24 -3.26 9.57 10.61
N ALA A 25 -3.45 9.06 11.80
CA ALA A 25 -3.29 7.65 12.15
C ALA A 25 -4.65 6.95 12.19
N CYS A 26 -4.72 5.74 11.68
CA CYS A 26 -5.89 4.88 11.69
C CYS A 26 -5.53 3.52 12.26
N ALA A 27 -6.27 3.07 13.29
CA ALA A 27 -6.22 1.70 13.77
C ALA A 27 -7.45 0.94 13.25
N VAL A 28 -7.23 -0.19 12.60
CA VAL A 28 -8.29 -1.08 12.12
C VAL A 28 -8.24 -2.39 12.89
N SER A 29 -9.32 -2.70 13.59
CA SER A 29 -9.48 -3.97 14.30
C SER A 29 -10.31 -4.93 13.46
N MET A 30 -9.68 -6.03 13.03
CA MET A 30 -10.29 -7.06 12.19
C MET A 30 -10.42 -8.38 12.94
N PRO A 31 -11.49 -9.16 12.70
CA PRO A 31 -11.54 -10.53 13.17
C PRO A 31 -10.48 -11.38 12.46
N VAL A 32 -9.82 -12.25 13.17
CA VAL A 32 -8.92 -13.23 12.57
C VAL A 32 -9.66 -14.55 12.27
N LYS A 33 -9.03 -15.37 11.45
CA LYS A 33 -9.53 -16.70 11.12
C LYS A 33 -9.56 -17.56 12.40
N GLU A 34 -10.64 -18.33 12.58
CA GLU A 34 -10.77 -19.25 13.71
C GLU A 34 -9.61 -20.25 13.78
N GLY A 35 -9.19 -20.56 15.01
CA GLY A 35 -8.10 -21.50 15.27
C GLY A 35 -6.68 -20.89 15.24
N LEU A 36 -6.54 -19.57 15.07
CA LEU A 36 -5.25 -18.92 15.25
C LEU A 36 -4.92 -18.83 16.74
N THR A 37 -3.79 -19.41 17.14
CA THR A 37 -3.29 -19.40 18.52
C THR A 37 -1.94 -18.71 18.59
N ALA A 38 -1.65 -18.08 19.72
CA ALA A 38 -0.33 -17.60 20.07
C ALA A 38 0.09 -18.13 21.43
N THR A 39 1.39 -18.31 21.63
CA THR A 39 1.97 -18.69 22.91
C THR A 39 2.57 -17.47 23.59
N TRP A 40 2.52 -17.44 24.92
CA TRP A 40 3.26 -16.46 25.70
C TRP A 40 4.78 -16.72 25.58
N ASN A 41 5.52 -15.73 25.16
CA ASN A 41 6.98 -15.82 25.11
C ASN A 41 7.60 -15.48 26.49
N ILE A 42 7.10 -16.16 27.54
CA ILE A 42 7.56 -16.00 28.93
C ILE A 42 8.22 -17.30 29.32
N PRO A 43 9.49 -17.30 29.77
CA PRO A 43 10.15 -18.51 30.19
C PRO A 43 9.37 -19.25 31.31
N GLY A 44 9.06 -20.53 31.07
CA GLY A 44 8.30 -21.38 32.00
C GLY A 44 6.79 -21.29 31.88
N VAL A 45 6.24 -20.54 30.93
CA VAL A 45 4.82 -20.47 30.62
C VAL A 45 4.58 -21.10 29.25
N GLU A 46 3.95 -22.27 29.21
CA GLU A 46 3.59 -23.00 27.97
C GLU A 46 2.14 -22.74 27.52
N ASP A 47 1.46 -21.77 28.14
CA ASP A 47 0.08 -21.47 27.81
C ASP A 47 -0.05 -20.81 26.45
N SER A 48 -0.97 -21.35 25.65
CA SER A 48 -1.40 -20.75 24.38
C SER A 48 -2.78 -20.12 24.55
N PHE A 49 -3.03 -19.05 23.82
CA PHE A 49 -4.33 -18.40 23.78
C PHE A 49 -4.85 -18.27 22.35
N GLU A 50 -6.18 -18.40 22.21
CA GLU A 50 -6.85 -18.22 20.93
C GLU A 50 -6.91 -16.72 20.60
N ILE A 51 -6.39 -16.34 19.42
CA ILE A 51 -6.48 -14.98 18.89
C ILE A 51 -7.83 -14.83 18.20
N VAL A 52 -8.57 -13.81 18.58
CA VAL A 52 -9.92 -13.54 18.01
C VAL A 52 -9.96 -12.28 17.16
N ARG A 53 -9.04 -11.37 17.37
CA ARG A 53 -8.92 -10.13 16.59
C ARG A 53 -7.46 -9.72 16.42
N ALA A 54 -7.20 -8.98 15.36
CA ALA A 54 -5.93 -8.32 15.10
C ALA A 54 -6.15 -6.83 14.87
N ILE A 55 -5.18 -6.01 15.27
CA ILE A 55 -5.18 -4.56 15.02
C ILE A 55 -4.00 -4.24 14.12
N SER A 56 -4.30 -3.57 13.01
CA SER A 56 -3.33 -2.98 12.11
C SER A 56 -3.40 -1.47 12.20
N ILE A 57 -2.27 -0.78 12.00
CA ILE A 57 -2.19 0.68 12.06
C ILE A 57 -1.65 1.19 10.73
N GLY A 58 -2.36 2.15 10.14
CA GLY A 58 -1.92 2.88 8.97
C GLY A 58 -1.77 4.37 9.29
N ILE A 59 -0.79 5.01 8.64
CA ILE A 59 -0.48 6.41 8.88
C ILE A 59 -0.38 7.16 7.56
N ALA A 60 -1.08 8.27 7.46
CA ALA A 60 -0.97 9.24 6.39
C ALA A 60 -0.29 10.51 6.94
N VAL A 61 0.83 10.89 6.34
CA VAL A 61 1.57 12.12 6.64
C VAL A 61 1.31 13.11 5.52
N TYR A 62 0.95 14.33 5.90
CA TYR A 62 0.73 15.41 4.94
C TYR A 62 2.04 16.05 4.52
N ASN A 63 2.13 16.32 3.21
CA ASN A 63 3.15 17.20 2.69
C ASN A 63 2.73 18.66 2.98
N PRO A 64 3.60 19.52 3.53
CA PRO A 64 3.27 20.92 3.77
C PRO A 64 2.94 21.74 2.51
N GLU A 65 3.35 21.25 1.34
CA GLU A 65 3.05 21.87 0.04
C GLU A 65 1.63 21.54 -0.47
N ASP A 66 0.97 20.53 0.13
CA ASP A 66 -0.36 20.09 -0.28
C ASP A 66 -1.43 20.78 0.59
N GLU A 67 -2.61 21.02 0.01
CA GLU A 67 -3.77 21.47 0.78
C GLU A 67 -4.23 20.35 1.73
N PHE A 68 -4.40 20.70 3.01
CA PHE A 68 -4.83 19.76 4.03
C PHE A 68 -6.26 19.26 3.77
N ASN A 69 -6.40 17.95 3.54
CA ASN A 69 -7.69 17.30 3.38
C ASN A 69 -7.83 16.12 4.36
N LEU A 70 -8.55 16.34 5.45
CA LEU A 70 -8.74 15.34 6.50
C LEU A 70 -9.45 14.07 6.01
N THR A 71 -10.40 14.20 5.07
CA THR A 71 -11.12 13.04 4.51
C THR A 71 -10.18 12.16 3.72
N LEU A 72 -9.37 12.76 2.85
CA LEU A 72 -8.35 12.05 2.09
C LEU A 72 -7.31 11.40 3.01
N GLY A 73 -6.88 12.12 4.06
CA GLY A 73 -5.94 11.59 5.05
C GLY A 73 -6.48 10.38 5.79
N LYS A 74 -7.75 10.40 6.20
CA LYS A 74 -8.41 9.25 6.82
C LYS A 74 -8.50 8.06 5.87
N GLU A 75 -8.87 8.30 4.61
CA GLU A 75 -8.94 7.25 3.59
C GLU A 75 -7.56 6.60 3.33
N GLN A 76 -6.51 7.41 3.21
CA GLN A 76 -5.15 6.91 3.00
C GLN A 76 -4.64 6.14 4.22
N ALA A 77 -4.85 6.65 5.43
CA ALA A 77 -4.47 5.96 6.66
C ALA A 77 -5.22 4.62 6.80
N TYR A 78 -6.50 4.58 6.47
CA TYR A 78 -7.30 3.37 6.50
C TYR A 78 -6.81 2.32 5.48
N LYS A 79 -6.56 2.73 4.22
CA LYS A 79 -5.99 1.83 3.19
C LYS A 79 -4.65 1.24 3.63
N LYS A 80 -3.78 2.06 4.23
CA LYS A 80 -2.49 1.59 4.75
C LYS A 80 -2.66 0.64 5.93
N ALA A 81 -3.64 0.86 6.82
CA ALA A 81 -3.94 -0.05 7.91
C ALA A 81 -4.42 -1.42 7.41
N LEU A 82 -5.25 -1.45 6.35
CA LEU A 82 -5.72 -2.69 5.74
C LEU A 82 -4.62 -3.47 5.01
N ALA A 83 -3.67 -2.75 4.41
CA ALA A 83 -2.56 -3.35 3.67
C ALA A 83 -1.36 -3.73 4.56
N GLY A 84 -1.32 -3.22 5.79
CA GLY A 84 -0.22 -3.44 6.73
C GLY A 84 -0.39 -4.71 7.57
N ASP A 85 0.74 -5.21 8.08
CA ASP A 85 0.73 -6.32 9.00
C ASP A 85 0.11 -5.94 10.35
N PRO A 86 -0.60 -6.88 11.01
CA PRO A 86 -1.12 -6.65 12.35
C PRO A 86 0.02 -6.35 13.33
N CYS A 87 -0.15 -5.28 14.10
CA CYS A 87 0.81 -4.87 15.12
C CYS A 87 0.40 -5.31 16.54
N TRP A 88 -0.85 -5.73 16.73
CA TRP A 88 -1.37 -6.21 18.00
C TRP A 88 -2.44 -7.28 17.79
N PHE A 89 -2.41 -8.30 18.68
CA PHE A 89 -3.35 -9.40 18.67
C PHE A 89 -4.14 -9.43 19.98
N ILE A 90 -5.43 -9.77 19.87
CA ILE A 90 -6.36 -9.82 20.99
C ILE A 90 -6.80 -11.26 21.16
N GLY A 91 -6.52 -11.80 22.34
CA GLY A 91 -6.94 -13.14 22.74
C GLY A 91 -8.44 -13.20 23.05
N LYS A 92 -8.95 -14.43 23.11
CA LYS A 92 -10.33 -14.72 23.50
C LYS A 92 -10.61 -14.18 24.91
N GLY A 93 -11.69 -13.42 25.08
CA GLY A 93 -12.00 -12.73 26.33
C GLY A 93 -11.32 -11.39 26.52
N GLY A 94 -10.34 -11.05 25.68
CA GLY A 94 -9.71 -9.72 25.68
C GLY A 94 -10.67 -8.63 25.23
N VAL A 95 -10.67 -7.50 25.92
CA VAL A 95 -11.46 -6.32 25.60
C VAL A 95 -10.52 -5.22 25.11
N VAL A 96 -10.82 -4.68 23.92
CA VAL A 96 -10.13 -3.49 23.43
C VAL A 96 -10.97 -2.29 23.76
N THR A 97 -10.45 -1.46 24.64
CA THR A 97 -11.09 -0.19 24.98
C THR A 97 -10.64 0.91 24.00
N LYS A 98 -11.41 1.98 23.95
CA LYS A 98 -11.05 3.15 23.15
C LYS A 98 -9.71 3.75 23.62
N GLU A 99 -9.48 3.76 24.91
CA GLU A 99 -8.25 4.25 25.54
C GLU A 99 -7.02 3.47 25.11
N CYS A 100 -7.14 2.13 25.00
CA CYS A 100 -6.06 1.28 24.48
C CYS A 100 -5.73 1.63 23.03
N ILE A 101 -6.75 1.81 22.19
CA ILE A 101 -6.53 2.20 20.77
C ILE A 101 -5.93 3.60 20.69
N ASP A 102 -6.42 4.56 21.47
CA ASP A 102 -5.88 5.91 21.49
C ASP A 102 -4.42 5.95 21.97
N ALA A 103 -4.05 5.11 22.93
CA ALA A 103 -2.67 4.97 23.40
C ALA A 103 -1.76 4.40 22.27
N LEU A 104 -2.21 3.36 21.56
CA LEU A 104 -1.47 2.80 20.42
C LEU A 104 -1.27 3.81 19.31
N LEU A 105 -2.32 4.55 18.94
CA LEU A 105 -2.23 5.58 17.91
C LEU A 105 -1.28 6.71 18.34
N THR A 106 -1.31 7.08 19.62
CA THR A 106 -0.38 8.07 20.18
C THR A 106 1.06 7.57 20.08
N GLU A 107 1.32 6.35 20.55
CA GLU A 107 2.65 5.76 20.50
C GLU A 107 3.21 5.71 19.08
N LYS A 108 2.36 5.40 18.10
CA LYS A 108 2.77 5.39 16.69
C LYS A 108 3.08 6.77 16.15
N ILE A 109 2.29 7.80 16.52
CA ILE A 109 2.59 9.19 16.14
C ILE A 109 3.88 9.66 16.82
N ASP A 110 4.06 9.36 18.10
CA ASP A 110 5.28 9.71 18.86
C ASP A 110 6.52 9.02 18.29
N HIS A 111 6.36 7.80 17.74
CA HIS A 111 7.45 7.11 17.06
C HIS A 111 8.00 7.91 15.87
N PHE A 112 7.13 8.54 15.08
CA PHE A 112 7.56 9.44 13.99
C PHE A 112 8.22 10.71 14.50
N THR A 113 7.75 11.24 15.61
CA THR A 113 8.39 12.40 16.27
C THR A 113 9.83 12.07 16.71
N LYS A 114 10.04 10.84 17.17
CA LYS A 114 11.36 10.37 17.62
C LYS A 114 12.28 9.93 16.47
N ASN A 115 11.71 9.56 15.33
CA ASN A 115 12.44 9.04 14.16
C ASN A 115 11.96 9.73 12.86
N PRO A 116 12.13 11.05 12.74
CA PRO A 116 11.55 11.82 11.64
C PRO A 116 12.12 11.43 10.26
N GLU A 117 13.32 10.86 10.20
CA GLU A 117 13.94 10.39 8.95
C GLU A 117 13.22 9.20 8.31
N ILE A 118 12.53 8.36 9.08
CA ILE A 118 11.77 7.20 8.56
C ILE A 118 10.64 7.69 7.66
N VAL A 119 9.93 8.71 8.11
CA VAL A 119 8.80 9.31 7.37
C VAL A 119 9.24 9.86 6.00
N ILE A 120 10.46 10.39 5.93
CA ILE A 120 10.96 11.03 4.71
C ILE A 120 11.44 10.02 3.69
N LYS A 121 12.07 8.93 4.14
CA LYS A 121 12.40 7.83 3.22
C LYS A 121 11.15 7.28 2.55
N ASP A 122 10.10 7.03 3.33
CA ASP A 122 8.84 6.53 2.81
C ASP A 122 8.14 7.57 1.91
N TYR A 123 8.18 8.85 2.28
CA TYR A 123 7.61 9.92 1.47
C TYR A 123 8.33 10.04 0.13
N ASN A 124 9.67 10.12 0.11
CA ASN A 124 10.44 10.23 -1.11
C ASN A 124 10.29 9.01 -2.01
N ALA A 125 10.28 7.80 -1.44
CA ALA A 125 10.04 6.57 -2.17
C ALA A 125 8.62 6.53 -2.77
N ASN A 126 7.61 6.94 -2.01
CA ASN A 126 6.23 6.99 -2.48
C ASN A 126 6.02 8.11 -3.52
N LYS A 127 6.67 9.28 -3.36
CA LYS A 127 6.63 10.38 -4.32
C LYS A 127 7.25 9.95 -5.67
N ALA A 128 8.43 9.34 -5.64
CA ALA A 128 9.08 8.84 -6.85
C ALA A 128 8.21 7.81 -7.58
N LYS A 129 7.64 6.86 -6.85
CA LYS A 129 6.72 5.86 -7.40
C LYS A 129 5.45 6.48 -7.97
N TYR A 130 4.90 7.51 -7.31
CA TYR A 130 3.73 8.22 -7.79
C TYR A 130 4.03 8.99 -9.09
N GLU A 131 5.17 9.68 -9.14
CA GLU A 131 5.63 10.40 -10.34
C GLU A 131 5.87 9.43 -11.51
N GLU A 132 6.41 8.24 -11.26
CA GLU A 132 6.57 7.19 -12.26
C GLU A 132 5.21 6.72 -12.81
N ILE A 133 4.24 6.45 -11.92
CA ILE A 133 2.87 6.07 -12.31
C ILE A 133 2.19 7.19 -13.10
N GLN A 134 2.40 8.46 -12.76
CA GLN A 134 1.83 9.57 -13.51
C GLN A 134 2.44 9.69 -14.91
N LYS A 135 3.77 9.56 -15.04
CA LYS A 135 4.44 9.53 -16.33
C LYS A 135 3.96 8.38 -17.22
N GLU A 136 3.76 7.20 -16.63
CA GLU A 136 3.23 6.05 -17.34
C GLU A 136 1.79 6.31 -17.83
N LYS A 137 0.94 6.91 -17.00
CA LYS A 137 -0.42 7.30 -17.39
C LYS A 137 -0.43 8.35 -18.50
N GLU A 138 0.41 9.36 -18.40
CA GLU A 138 0.54 10.38 -19.43
C GLU A 138 1.05 9.78 -20.75
N TYR A 139 2.00 8.85 -20.68
CA TYR A 139 2.47 8.12 -21.86
C TYR A 139 1.35 7.33 -22.51
N ILE A 140 0.55 6.58 -21.73
CA ILE A 140 -0.59 5.82 -22.23
C ILE A 140 -1.66 6.72 -22.84
N GLN A 141 -1.94 7.88 -22.21
CA GLN A 141 -2.93 8.83 -22.72
C GLN A 141 -2.52 9.51 -24.03
N ASN A 142 -1.22 9.75 -24.20
CA ASN A 142 -0.66 10.40 -25.38
C ASN A 142 -0.23 9.41 -26.47
N ALA A 143 -0.28 8.12 -26.20
CA ALA A 143 0.08 7.08 -27.15
C ALA A 143 -0.89 7.05 -28.33
N SER A 144 -0.36 6.75 -29.52
CA SER A 144 -1.19 6.56 -30.71
C SER A 144 -2.19 5.41 -30.53
N PRO A 145 -3.29 5.34 -31.31
CA PRO A 145 -4.22 4.22 -31.24
C PRO A 145 -3.57 2.84 -31.38
N GLU A 146 -2.52 2.75 -32.21
CA GLU A 146 -1.76 1.51 -32.40
C GLU A 146 -0.95 1.16 -31.15
N GLU A 147 -0.27 2.12 -30.55
CA GLU A 147 0.48 1.93 -29.30
C GLU A 147 -0.45 1.57 -28.14
N GLN A 148 -1.63 2.20 -28.04
CA GLN A 148 -2.64 1.85 -27.02
C GLN A 148 -3.14 0.40 -27.19
N ALA A 149 -3.35 -0.04 -28.44
CA ALA A 149 -3.71 -1.43 -28.70
C ALA A 149 -2.61 -2.41 -28.28
N ILE A 150 -1.35 -2.10 -28.57
CA ILE A 150 -0.19 -2.88 -28.15
C ILE A 150 -0.10 -2.97 -26.62
N LEU A 151 -0.18 -1.83 -25.91
CA LEU A 151 -0.16 -1.77 -24.45
C LEU A 151 -1.31 -2.57 -23.82
N THR A 152 -2.50 -2.51 -24.43
CA THR A 152 -3.66 -3.30 -24.01
C THR A 152 -3.42 -4.82 -24.17
N LEU A 153 -2.77 -5.25 -25.24
CA LEU A 153 -2.44 -6.64 -25.44
C LEU A 153 -1.38 -7.12 -24.44
N MET A 154 -0.34 -6.31 -24.20
CA MET A 154 0.70 -6.61 -23.20
C MET A 154 0.11 -6.74 -21.79
N SER A 155 -0.81 -5.85 -21.39
CA SER A 155 -1.49 -5.91 -20.09
C SER A 155 -2.34 -7.17 -19.90
N LYS A 156 -2.77 -7.81 -20.99
CA LYS A 156 -3.47 -9.10 -21.01
C LYS A 156 -2.54 -10.31 -21.07
N GLY A 157 -1.23 -10.10 -20.95
CA GLY A 157 -0.22 -11.17 -20.98
C GLY A 157 0.07 -11.72 -22.37
N VAL A 158 -0.30 -10.98 -23.44
CA VAL A 158 0.03 -11.37 -24.81
C VAL A 158 1.50 -11.01 -25.10
N ASP A 159 2.27 -11.96 -25.58
CA ASP A 159 3.63 -11.73 -26.07
C ASP A 159 3.59 -11.02 -27.44
N VAL A 160 3.41 -9.70 -27.39
CA VAL A 160 3.30 -8.85 -28.57
C VAL A 160 4.59 -8.86 -29.39
N GLN A 161 5.76 -8.90 -28.72
CA GLN A 161 7.04 -8.94 -29.41
C GLN A 161 7.20 -10.24 -30.22
N GLY A 162 6.86 -11.38 -29.65
CA GLY A 162 6.87 -12.66 -30.34
C GLY A 162 5.90 -12.73 -31.53
N VAL A 163 4.75 -12.01 -31.43
CA VAL A 163 3.81 -11.89 -32.57
C VAL A 163 4.38 -11.02 -33.67
N LEU A 164 4.98 -9.87 -33.35
CA LEU A 164 5.61 -8.97 -34.31
C LEU A 164 6.78 -9.64 -35.05
N ASP A 165 7.63 -10.37 -34.32
CA ASP A 165 8.77 -11.07 -34.90
C ASP A 165 8.33 -12.18 -35.89
N LYS A 166 7.26 -12.92 -35.52
CA LYS A 166 6.67 -13.95 -36.46
C LYS A 166 6.04 -13.29 -37.68
N THR A 167 5.34 -12.15 -37.50
CA THR A 167 4.73 -11.45 -38.63
C THR A 167 5.82 -10.94 -39.59
N LYS A 168 6.90 -10.37 -39.07
CA LYS A 168 8.03 -9.89 -39.85
C LYS A 168 8.67 -11.05 -40.66
N THR A 169 8.88 -12.20 -40.02
CA THR A 169 9.42 -13.39 -40.67
C THR A 169 8.51 -13.86 -41.81
N LEU A 170 7.18 -13.83 -41.64
CA LEU A 170 6.22 -14.16 -42.66
C LEU A 170 6.23 -13.18 -43.85
N VAL A 171 6.28 -11.87 -43.56
CA VAL A 171 6.39 -10.84 -44.59
C VAL A 171 7.66 -11.02 -45.41
N ASP A 172 8.82 -11.20 -44.74
CA ASP A 172 10.09 -11.42 -45.40
C ASP A 172 10.05 -12.70 -46.28
N ALA A 173 9.38 -13.77 -45.84
CA ALA A 173 9.21 -14.99 -46.60
C ALA A 173 8.33 -14.79 -47.84
N VAL A 174 7.25 -14.01 -47.72
CA VAL A 174 6.36 -13.69 -48.86
C VAL A 174 7.06 -12.82 -49.89
N GLU A 175 7.79 -11.76 -49.43
CA GLU A 175 8.55 -10.89 -50.32
C GLU A 175 9.68 -11.61 -51.05
N ASN A 176 10.36 -12.53 -50.36
CA ASN A 176 11.40 -13.35 -51.01
C ASN A 176 10.81 -14.46 -51.90
N GLY A 177 9.61 -14.98 -51.56
CA GLY A 177 8.91 -15.95 -52.40
C GLY A 177 8.35 -15.34 -53.69
N SER A 178 7.93 -14.07 -53.67
CA SER A 178 7.46 -13.38 -54.89
C SER A 178 8.58 -13.03 -55.85
N LYS A 179 9.84 -12.99 -55.44
CA LYS A 179 11.01 -12.78 -56.30
C LYS A 179 11.48 -14.04 -57.03
N LEU A 180 10.90 -15.18 -56.74
CA LEU A 180 11.23 -16.46 -57.41
C LEU A 180 10.25 -16.83 -58.51
N VAL A 181 9.26 -15.99 -58.82
CA VAL A 181 8.19 -16.24 -59.79
C VAL A 181 8.30 -15.35 -61.04
N ASP A 182 9.30 -14.47 -61.13
CA ASP A 182 9.69 -13.70 -62.32
C ASP A 182 10.97 -14.27 -62.92
#